data_561b8b2a9973df373f9a8303bfd4e00b
#
_entry.id   561b8b2a9973df373f9a8303bfd4e00b
#
_cell.length_a   1.000
_cell.length_b   1.000
_cell.length_c   1.000
_cell.angle_alpha   90.00
_cell.angle_beta   90.00
_cell.angle_gamma   90.00
#
_symmetry.space_group_name_H-M   'P 1'
#
loop_
_entity.id
_entity.type
_entity.pdbx_description
1 polymer ?
#
loop_
_entity_poly.entity_id
_entity_poly.type
_entity_poly.pdbx_seq_one_letter_code
_entity_poly.pdbx_strand_id
1 'polypeptide(L)'
;YNGLIDKTIKNTRYMLWYHSTLKAEHYYSSPYYEWPVIWMPLLDANDAVSATKVSAVSCMGNPAIWWVGIPCVLITFIQWIARRDGKAGFLTIGYLAQYLPWVILGLSGGRITFIYHYFPAILFTILMMGYVIHLLLTKFPKSKIAITVYLVIAIACFFVFYPVVSGFPVSREYGMHLRLLKDWILVL
;
A
#
# COMPACT_ATOMS: atom_id res chain seq x y z
N TYR A 1 -8.69 23.61 -36.28
CA TYR A 1 -9.44 22.65 -35.45
C TYR A 1 -8.49 21.62 -34.94
N ASN A 2 -8.02 21.78 -33.71
CA ASN A 2 -7.23 20.73 -33.06
C ASN A 2 -8.20 19.61 -32.68
N GLY A 3 -8.12 18.46 -33.33
CA GLY A 3 -8.96 17.31 -33.06
C GLY A 3 -8.81 16.80 -31.61
N LEU A 4 -9.74 15.95 -31.16
CA LEU A 4 -9.72 15.35 -29.82
C LEU A 4 -8.37 14.67 -29.50
N ILE A 5 -7.78 13.97 -30.50
CA ILE A 5 -6.49 13.29 -30.37
C ILE A 5 -5.36 14.28 -30.06
N ASP A 6 -5.29 15.41 -30.78
CA ASP A 6 -4.26 16.45 -30.52
C ASP A 6 -4.38 17.05 -29.12
N LYS A 7 -5.60 17.34 -28.68
CA LYS A 7 -5.87 17.81 -27.31
C LYS A 7 -5.45 16.77 -26.27
N THR A 8 -5.76 15.51 -26.49
CA THR A 8 -5.38 14.41 -25.58
C THR A 8 -3.86 14.29 -25.48
N ILE A 9 -3.14 14.31 -26.62
CA ILE A 9 -1.68 14.23 -26.62
C ILE A 9 -1.06 15.43 -25.89
N LYS A 10 -1.54 16.65 -26.16
CA LYS A 10 -1.05 17.86 -25.48
C LYS A 10 -1.30 17.82 -23.97
N ASN A 11 -2.48 17.41 -23.56
CA ASN A 11 -2.82 17.27 -22.15
C ASN A 11 -1.95 16.22 -21.45
N THR A 12 -1.76 15.07 -22.09
CA THR A 12 -0.88 14.00 -21.56
C THR A 12 0.56 14.47 -21.41
N ARG A 13 1.10 15.18 -22.43
CA ARG A 13 2.45 15.77 -22.36
C ARG A 13 2.57 16.81 -21.24
N TYR A 14 1.57 17.68 -21.11
CA TYR A 14 1.54 18.68 -20.03
C TYR A 14 1.49 18.00 -18.66
N MET A 15 0.66 16.98 -18.48
CA MET A 15 0.58 16.22 -17.22
C MET A 15 1.91 15.55 -16.89
N LEU A 16 2.54 14.90 -17.87
CA LEU A 16 3.85 14.27 -17.67
C LEU A 16 4.91 15.30 -17.28
N TRP A 17 4.96 16.44 -17.98
CA TRP A 17 5.87 17.54 -17.63
C TRP A 17 5.59 18.08 -16.24
N TYR A 18 4.34 18.43 -15.92
CA TYR A 18 3.95 18.92 -14.60
C TYR A 18 4.35 17.95 -13.48
N HIS A 19 4.04 16.69 -13.66
CA HIS A 19 4.35 15.67 -12.65
C HIS A 19 5.86 15.36 -12.53
N SER A 20 6.64 15.54 -13.57
CA SER A 20 8.10 15.36 -13.51
C SER A 20 8.85 16.57 -12.94
N THR A 21 8.24 17.76 -12.99
CA THR A 21 8.88 19.00 -12.54
C THR A 21 8.39 19.50 -11.19
N LEU A 22 7.30 18.94 -10.67
CA LEU A 22 6.72 19.34 -9.39
C LEU A 22 7.69 19.04 -8.24
N LYS A 23 8.27 20.09 -7.68
CA LYS A 23 9.07 20.05 -6.45
C LYS A 23 8.24 20.67 -5.34
N ALA A 24 7.89 19.89 -4.35
CA ALA A 24 7.18 20.33 -3.16
C ALA A 24 7.74 19.57 -1.97
N GLU A 25 7.64 20.15 -0.79
CA GLU A 25 7.93 19.47 0.46
C GLU A 25 6.61 19.19 1.18
N HIS A 26 6.50 18.00 1.72
CA HIS A 26 5.33 17.62 2.52
C HIS A 26 5.76 16.66 3.61
N TYR A 27 5.34 16.90 4.83
CA TYR A 27 5.76 16.12 6.00
C TYR A 27 5.53 14.61 5.83
N TYR A 28 4.39 14.21 5.27
CA TYR A 28 4.03 12.80 5.05
C TYR A 28 4.50 12.25 3.70
N SER A 29 5.39 12.95 2.99
CA SER A 29 5.97 12.39 1.77
C SER A 29 6.85 11.20 2.10
N SER A 30 6.78 10.17 1.29
CA SER A 30 7.55 8.95 1.49
C SER A 30 8.02 8.38 0.17
N PRO A 31 9.27 7.87 0.11
CA PRO A 31 9.80 7.22 -1.08
C PRO A 31 9.21 5.82 -1.27
N TYR A 32 9.25 5.34 -2.50
CA TYR A 32 8.66 4.06 -2.90
C TYR A 32 9.06 2.86 -2.03
N TYR A 33 10.30 2.80 -1.55
CA TYR A 33 10.82 1.68 -0.75
C TYR A 33 10.24 1.61 0.67
N GLU A 34 9.65 2.68 1.16
CA GLU A 34 8.99 2.74 2.48
C GLU A 34 7.56 2.20 2.45
N TRP A 35 6.92 2.22 1.29
CA TRP A 35 5.50 1.88 1.20
C TRP A 35 5.18 0.43 1.56
N PRO A 36 5.93 -0.60 1.09
CA PRO A 36 5.62 -1.98 1.44
C PRO A 36 5.65 -2.26 2.95
N VAL A 37 6.43 -1.50 3.71
CA VAL A 37 6.54 -1.65 5.17
C VAL A 37 5.65 -0.68 5.94
N ILE A 38 4.89 0.18 5.25
CA ILE A 38 4.06 1.23 5.88
C ILE A 38 4.92 2.10 6.81
N TRP A 39 6.09 2.56 6.32
CA TRP A 39 6.98 3.33 7.17
C TRP A 39 6.35 4.64 7.62
N MET A 40 5.72 5.36 6.70
CA MET A 40 5.05 6.64 6.96
C MET A 40 3.63 6.63 6.36
N PRO A 41 2.60 6.38 7.18
CA PRO A 41 1.21 6.62 6.80
C PRO A 41 0.98 8.10 6.50
N LEU A 42 0.06 8.41 5.59
CA LEU A 42 -0.36 9.78 5.33
C LEU A 42 -1.60 10.11 6.18
N LEU A 43 -1.49 11.04 7.11
CA LEU A 43 -2.66 11.61 7.78
C LEU A 43 -3.32 12.63 6.85
N ASP A 44 -4.44 12.23 6.25
CA ASP A 44 -5.15 13.00 5.22
C ASP A 44 -6.12 14.02 5.84
N ALA A 45 -6.79 13.63 6.92
CA ALA A 45 -7.68 14.52 7.67
C ALA A 45 -7.58 14.25 9.18
N ASN A 46 -7.72 15.31 9.98
CA ASN A 46 -7.75 15.23 11.43
C ASN A 46 -8.57 16.39 12.02
N ASP A 47 -9.79 16.10 12.44
CA ASP A 47 -10.73 17.06 12.95
C ASP A 47 -11.02 16.82 14.43
N ALA A 48 -11.00 17.88 15.25
CA ALA A 48 -11.39 17.81 16.64
C ALA A 48 -12.92 17.66 16.75
N VAL A 49 -13.40 16.54 17.27
CA VAL A 49 -14.82 16.28 17.51
C VAL A 49 -15.24 16.76 18.90
N SER A 50 -14.34 16.64 19.87
CA SER A 50 -14.53 17.14 21.25
C SER A 50 -13.17 17.40 21.90
N ALA A 51 -13.15 17.86 23.14
CA ALA A 51 -11.91 18.07 23.90
C ALA A 51 -11.03 16.80 23.99
N THR A 52 -11.63 15.60 23.92
CA THR A 52 -10.92 14.32 24.10
C THR A 52 -10.95 13.43 22.87
N LYS A 53 -11.78 13.73 21.85
CA LYS A 53 -11.97 12.88 20.65
C LYS A 53 -11.61 13.61 19.40
N VAL A 54 -10.99 12.88 18.48
CA VAL A 54 -10.63 13.31 17.13
C VAL A 54 -11.22 12.35 16.10
N SER A 55 -11.57 12.88 14.95
CA SER A 55 -11.91 12.13 13.75
C SER A 55 -10.71 12.23 12.83
N ALA A 56 -10.07 11.12 12.51
CA ALA A 56 -8.89 11.10 11.67
C ALA A 56 -9.08 10.15 10.48
N VAL A 57 -8.54 10.52 9.33
CA VAL A 57 -8.44 9.66 8.16
C VAL A 57 -6.97 9.49 7.82
N SER A 58 -6.43 8.33 8.19
CA SER A 58 -5.05 7.96 7.88
C SER A 58 -5.00 7.01 6.70
N CYS A 59 -4.32 7.44 5.64
CA CYS A 59 -4.09 6.64 4.45
C CYS A 59 -2.98 5.63 4.73
N MET A 60 -3.36 4.40 5.04
CA MET A 60 -2.45 3.29 5.32
C MET A 60 -3.12 1.96 5.01
N GLY A 61 -2.33 0.91 4.91
CA GLY A 61 -2.84 -0.45 4.76
C GLY A 61 -2.95 -1.20 6.09
N ASN A 62 -3.62 -2.35 6.05
CA ASN A 62 -3.63 -3.29 7.18
C ASN A 62 -2.21 -3.89 7.34
N PRO A 63 -1.54 -3.68 8.49
CA PRO A 63 -0.16 -4.13 8.69
C PRO A 63 0.01 -5.65 8.52
N ALA A 64 -0.97 -6.45 8.98
CA ALA A 64 -0.92 -7.90 8.83
C ALA A 64 -0.96 -8.35 7.37
N ILE A 65 -1.67 -7.63 6.50
CA ILE A 65 -1.71 -7.93 5.06
C ILE A 65 -0.44 -7.41 4.36
N TRP A 66 -0.04 -6.18 4.62
CA TRP A 66 1.07 -5.56 3.92
C TRP A 66 2.40 -6.25 4.22
N TRP A 67 2.70 -6.50 5.49
CA TRP A 67 3.96 -7.10 5.89
C TRP A 67 4.07 -8.58 5.48
N VAL A 68 2.99 -9.35 5.62
CA VAL A 68 2.95 -10.75 5.12
C VAL A 68 2.92 -10.78 3.58
N GLY A 69 2.42 -9.73 2.95
CA GLY A 69 2.49 -9.56 1.50
C GLY A 69 3.91 -9.54 0.95
N ILE A 70 4.88 -8.96 1.66
CA ILE A 70 6.28 -8.88 1.21
C ILE A 70 6.88 -10.25 0.88
N PRO A 71 6.91 -11.24 1.82
CA PRO A 71 7.39 -12.57 1.48
C PRO A 71 6.54 -13.27 0.41
N CYS A 72 5.23 -12.99 0.34
CA CYS A 72 4.40 -13.56 -0.71
C CYS A 72 4.77 -13.04 -2.11
N VAL A 73 5.09 -11.76 -2.24
CA VAL A 73 5.61 -11.18 -3.49
C VAL A 73 6.91 -11.87 -3.89
N LEU A 74 7.85 -12.04 -2.96
CA LEU A 74 9.14 -12.70 -3.21
C LEU A 74 8.96 -14.17 -3.62
N ILE A 75 8.13 -14.92 -2.90
CA ILE A 75 7.84 -16.31 -3.22
C ILE A 75 7.21 -16.43 -4.62
N THR A 76 6.25 -15.57 -4.96
CA THR A 76 5.59 -15.59 -6.26
C THR A 76 6.59 -15.28 -7.37
N PHE A 77 7.46 -14.30 -7.18
CA PHE A 77 8.54 -13.98 -8.12
C PHE A 77 9.47 -15.19 -8.34
N ILE A 78 9.89 -15.86 -7.25
CA ILE A 78 10.73 -17.07 -7.31
C ILE A 78 10.00 -18.19 -8.08
N GLN A 79 8.71 -18.43 -7.83
CA GLN A 79 7.93 -19.43 -8.55
C GLN A 79 7.88 -19.13 -10.07
N TRP A 80 7.73 -17.88 -10.45
CA TRP A 80 7.78 -17.48 -11.85
C TRP A 80 9.14 -17.82 -12.50
N ILE A 81 10.23 -17.35 -11.88
CA ILE A 81 11.57 -17.49 -12.48
C ILE A 81 12.06 -18.96 -12.42
N ALA A 82 11.96 -19.61 -11.24
CA ALA A 82 12.55 -20.93 -11.03
C ALA A 82 11.66 -22.07 -11.57
N ARG A 83 10.33 -21.91 -11.53
CA ARG A 83 9.37 -22.93 -11.93
C ARG A 83 8.68 -22.63 -13.28
N ARG A 84 8.93 -21.46 -13.83
CA ARG A 84 8.25 -20.94 -15.04
C ARG A 84 6.72 -20.99 -14.92
N ASP A 85 6.21 -20.77 -13.70
CA ASP A 85 4.77 -20.77 -13.43
C ASP A 85 4.13 -19.53 -14.06
N GLY A 86 3.26 -19.77 -15.05
CA GLY A 86 2.59 -18.69 -15.80
C GLY A 86 1.64 -17.85 -14.94
N LYS A 87 1.00 -18.46 -13.90
CA LYS A 87 0.14 -17.72 -12.97
C LYS A 87 0.96 -16.78 -12.11
N ALA A 88 2.07 -17.29 -11.57
CA ALA A 88 3.01 -16.47 -10.81
C ALA A 88 3.60 -15.34 -11.67
N GLY A 89 3.90 -15.64 -12.95
CA GLY A 89 4.37 -14.64 -13.92
C GLY A 89 3.36 -13.53 -14.16
N PHE A 90 2.11 -13.88 -14.42
CA PHE A 90 1.04 -12.90 -14.60
C PHE A 90 0.89 -11.96 -13.37
N LEU A 91 0.86 -12.53 -12.17
CA LEU A 91 0.75 -11.76 -10.93
C LEU A 91 1.96 -10.84 -10.72
N THR A 92 3.17 -11.35 -10.99
CA THR A 92 4.41 -10.57 -10.85
C THR A 92 4.47 -9.43 -11.84
N ILE A 93 4.12 -9.67 -13.12
CA ILE A 93 4.07 -8.61 -14.14
C ILE A 93 3.04 -7.55 -13.74
N GLY A 94 1.85 -7.95 -13.28
CA GLY A 94 0.82 -7.04 -12.81
C GLY A 94 1.29 -6.17 -11.63
N TYR A 95 1.95 -6.78 -10.64
CA TYR A 95 2.55 -6.06 -9.52
C TYR A 95 3.60 -5.05 -9.99
N LEU A 96 4.54 -5.50 -10.82
CA LEU A 96 5.61 -4.64 -11.33
C LEU A 96 5.07 -3.50 -12.20
N ALA A 97 4.03 -3.73 -13.00
CA ALA A 97 3.41 -2.70 -13.81
C ALA A 97 2.81 -1.56 -12.97
N GLN A 98 2.35 -1.86 -11.74
CA GLN A 98 1.83 -0.84 -10.81
C GLN A 98 2.93 -0.19 -9.97
N TYR A 99 3.98 -0.92 -9.61
CA TYR A 99 5.00 -0.45 -8.68
C TYR A 99 6.24 0.14 -9.36
N LEU A 100 6.71 -0.48 -10.45
CA LEU A 100 7.95 -0.10 -11.13
C LEU A 100 7.97 1.36 -11.64
N PRO A 101 6.89 1.95 -12.16
CA PRO A 101 6.87 3.36 -12.53
C PRO A 101 7.28 4.30 -11.38
N TRP A 102 6.85 3.98 -10.16
CA TRP A 102 7.20 4.75 -8.97
C TRP A 102 8.65 4.56 -8.53
N VAL A 103 9.19 3.34 -8.70
CA VAL A 103 10.63 3.07 -8.49
C VAL A 103 11.47 3.91 -9.45
N ILE A 104 11.13 3.89 -10.74
CA ILE A 104 11.83 4.66 -11.78
C ILE A 104 11.75 6.16 -11.49
N LEU A 105 10.56 6.65 -11.13
CA LEU A 105 10.35 8.05 -10.79
C LEU A 105 11.14 8.46 -9.54
N GLY A 106 11.17 7.61 -8.51
CA GLY A 106 11.92 7.85 -7.28
C GLY A 106 13.44 7.89 -7.52
N LEU A 107 13.96 7.01 -8.38
CA LEU A 107 15.37 7.00 -8.77
C LEU A 107 15.78 8.22 -9.61
N SER A 108 14.85 8.79 -10.37
CA SER A 108 15.09 10.01 -11.15
C SER A 108 15.07 11.31 -10.31
N GLY A 109 14.75 11.22 -9.02
CA GLY A 109 14.85 12.34 -8.07
C GLY A 109 13.81 13.45 -8.24
N GLY A 110 12.71 13.19 -8.94
CA GLY A 110 11.90 14.27 -9.49
C GLY A 110 10.62 14.64 -8.72
N ARG A 111 9.97 13.77 -7.97
CA ARG A 111 8.62 14.07 -7.49
C ARG A 111 8.39 13.65 -6.04
N ILE A 112 7.62 14.50 -5.35
CA ILE A 112 7.00 14.14 -4.08
C ILE A 112 6.01 12.98 -4.28
N THR A 113 6.13 11.95 -3.45
CA THR A 113 5.31 10.74 -3.50
C THR A 113 4.78 10.38 -2.12
N PHE A 114 3.73 9.57 -2.07
CA PHE A 114 3.02 9.19 -0.85
C PHE A 114 2.62 7.72 -0.91
N ILE A 115 2.34 7.12 0.23
CA ILE A 115 1.98 5.72 0.37
C ILE A 115 0.79 5.27 -0.52
N TYR A 116 -0.17 6.15 -0.81
CA TYR A 116 -1.32 5.79 -1.65
C TYR A 116 -0.96 5.42 -3.09
N HIS A 117 0.22 5.83 -3.58
CA HIS A 117 0.70 5.39 -4.89
C HIS A 117 0.97 3.87 -4.96
N TYR A 118 1.11 3.22 -3.80
CA TYR A 118 1.28 1.78 -3.71
C TYR A 118 -0.04 0.98 -3.71
N PHE A 119 -1.18 1.62 -3.50
CA PHE A 119 -2.47 0.94 -3.38
C PHE A 119 -2.84 0.08 -4.58
N PRO A 120 -2.59 0.47 -5.85
CA PRO A 120 -2.84 -0.41 -6.98
C PRO A 120 -1.98 -1.68 -6.95
N ALA A 121 -0.74 -1.60 -6.45
CA ALA A 121 0.14 -2.77 -6.32
C ALA A 121 -0.34 -3.75 -5.23
N ILE A 122 -1.01 -3.27 -4.18
CA ILE A 122 -1.56 -4.11 -3.10
C ILE A 122 -2.62 -5.09 -3.62
N LEU A 123 -3.38 -4.75 -4.65
CA LEU A 123 -4.33 -5.69 -5.26
C LEU A 123 -3.59 -6.95 -5.76
N PHE A 124 -2.47 -6.77 -6.43
CA PHE A 124 -1.64 -7.89 -6.87
C PHE A 124 -0.95 -8.59 -5.70
N THR A 125 -0.52 -7.86 -4.67
CA THR A 125 0.02 -8.44 -3.44
C THR A 125 -0.99 -9.39 -2.78
N ILE A 126 -2.26 -8.99 -2.66
CA ILE A 126 -3.32 -9.83 -2.10
C ILE A 126 -3.56 -11.08 -2.97
N LEU A 127 -3.56 -10.94 -4.27
CA LEU A 127 -3.68 -12.08 -5.20
C LEU A 127 -2.47 -13.03 -5.08
N MET A 128 -1.24 -12.49 -4.92
CA MET A 128 -0.04 -13.29 -4.65
C MET A 128 -0.12 -14.00 -3.29
N MET A 129 -0.68 -13.37 -2.27
CA MET A 129 -0.94 -14.03 -0.99
C MET A 129 -1.90 -15.21 -1.16
N GLY A 130 -2.99 -15.05 -1.92
CA GLY A 130 -3.90 -16.14 -2.28
C GLY A 130 -3.19 -17.28 -3.02
N TYR A 131 -2.32 -16.95 -3.98
CA TYR A 131 -1.49 -17.91 -4.68
C TYR A 131 -0.55 -18.67 -3.74
N VAL A 132 0.14 -17.98 -2.83
CA VAL A 132 1.04 -18.62 -1.84
C VAL A 132 0.26 -19.49 -0.85
N ILE A 133 -0.90 -19.03 -0.37
CA ILE A 133 -1.81 -19.82 0.46
C ILE A 133 -2.20 -21.13 -0.26
N HIS A 134 -2.55 -21.06 -1.53
CA HIS A 134 -2.86 -22.24 -2.34
C HIS A 134 -1.67 -23.20 -2.42
N LEU A 135 -0.46 -22.70 -2.67
CA LEU A 135 0.75 -23.52 -2.67
C LEU A 135 1.01 -24.20 -1.31
N LEU A 136 0.83 -23.46 -0.21
CA LEU A 136 1.02 -23.99 1.14
C LEU A 136 -0.01 -25.08 1.46
N LEU A 137 -1.28 -24.88 1.14
CA LEU A 137 -2.33 -25.88 1.40
C LEU A 137 -2.13 -27.15 0.57
N THR A 138 -1.64 -27.02 -0.66
CA THR A 138 -1.37 -28.15 -1.55
C THR A 138 -0.15 -28.96 -1.08
N LYS A 139 0.94 -28.28 -0.69
CA LYS A 139 2.19 -28.94 -0.25
C LYS A 139 2.17 -29.41 1.20
N PHE A 140 1.53 -28.62 2.06
CA PHE A 140 1.53 -28.79 3.52
C PHE A 140 0.10 -28.64 4.05
N PRO A 141 -0.79 -29.66 3.95
CA PRO A 141 -2.19 -29.53 4.37
C PRO A 141 -2.38 -29.11 5.83
N LYS A 142 -1.41 -29.40 6.70
CA LYS A 142 -1.41 -28.97 8.12
C LYS A 142 -1.26 -27.45 8.28
N SER A 143 -0.80 -26.72 7.26
CA SER A 143 -0.69 -25.26 7.28
C SER A 143 -2.05 -24.57 7.39
N LYS A 144 -3.16 -25.27 7.16
CA LYS A 144 -4.52 -24.76 7.29
C LYS A 144 -4.74 -24.03 8.62
N ILE A 145 -4.24 -24.58 9.73
CA ILE A 145 -4.40 -23.99 11.07
C ILE A 145 -3.68 -22.63 11.11
N ALA A 146 -2.40 -22.59 10.70
CA ALA A 146 -1.63 -21.34 10.70
C ALA A 146 -2.24 -20.28 9.78
N ILE A 147 -2.74 -20.69 8.62
CA ILE A 147 -3.43 -19.78 7.68
C ILE A 147 -4.73 -19.25 8.30
N THR A 148 -5.52 -20.09 8.97
CA THR A 148 -6.74 -19.64 9.65
C THR A 148 -6.42 -18.63 10.76
N VAL A 149 -5.41 -18.92 11.59
CA VAL A 149 -4.95 -18.00 12.65
C VAL A 149 -4.50 -16.66 12.03
N TYR A 150 -3.74 -16.71 10.95
CA TYR A 150 -3.31 -15.50 10.23
C TYR A 150 -4.51 -14.68 9.74
N LEU A 151 -5.52 -15.31 9.12
CA LEU A 151 -6.71 -14.62 8.64
C LEU A 151 -7.49 -13.97 9.79
N VAL A 152 -7.60 -14.63 10.94
CA VAL A 152 -8.21 -14.06 12.14
C VAL A 152 -7.44 -12.84 12.61
N ILE A 153 -6.10 -12.90 12.63
CA ILE A 153 -5.24 -11.76 12.99
C ILE A 153 -5.45 -10.59 11.98
N ALA A 154 -5.49 -10.87 10.68
CA ALA A 154 -5.72 -9.85 9.66
C ALA A 154 -7.09 -9.16 9.82
N ILE A 155 -8.13 -9.93 10.15
CA ILE A 155 -9.47 -9.39 10.45
C ILE A 155 -9.45 -8.56 11.74
N ALA A 156 -8.81 -9.04 12.79
CA ALA A 156 -8.66 -8.29 14.04
C ALA A 156 -7.92 -6.97 13.82
N CYS A 157 -6.81 -6.99 13.09
CA CYS A 157 -6.09 -5.78 12.69
C CYS A 157 -6.98 -4.80 11.92
N PHE A 158 -7.83 -5.30 11.02
CA PHE A 158 -8.76 -4.43 10.30
C PHE A 158 -9.66 -3.66 11.29
N PHE A 159 -10.30 -4.33 12.23
CA PHE A 159 -11.19 -3.67 13.19
C PHE A 159 -10.43 -2.73 14.14
N VAL A 160 -9.21 -3.08 14.53
CA VAL A 160 -8.36 -2.24 15.38
C VAL A 160 -7.94 -0.95 14.66
N PHE A 161 -7.59 -1.01 13.37
CA PHE A 161 -7.17 0.17 12.62
C PHE A 161 -8.33 0.91 11.93
N TYR A 162 -9.48 0.28 11.77
CA TYR A 162 -10.63 0.84 11.08
C TYR A 162 -11.02 2.25 11.55
N PRO A 163 -11.08 2.54 12.86
CA PRO A 163 -11.50 3.87 13.31
C PRO A 163 -10.59 5.00 12.80
N VAL A 164 -9.27 4.79 12.78
CA VAL A 164 -8.32 5.83 12.36
C VAL A 164 -8.15 5.93 10.83
N VAL A 165 -8.70 4.99 10.06
CA VAL A 165 -8.70 5.06 8.60
C VAL A 165 -10.05 5.48 8.01
N SER A 166 -11.12 5.43 8.81
CA SER A 166 -12.49 5.71 8.36
C SER A 166 -13.07 7.04 8.83
N GLY A 167 -12.32 7.80 9.65
CA GLY A 167 -12.86 9.01 10.27
C GLY A 167 -13.79 8.76 11.45
N PHE A 168 -13.84 7.55 11.99
CA PHE A 168 -14.63 7.27 13.19
C PHE A 168 -14.02 7.97 14.42
N PRO A 169 -14.80 8.70 15.23
CA PRO A 169 -14.28 9.44 16.37
C PRO A 169 -13.62 8.54 17.42
N VAL A 170 -12.35 8.76 17.70
CA VAL A 170 -11.56 8.03 18.71
C VAL A 170 -10.91 8.99 19.70
N SER A 171 -10.48 8.46 20.86
CA SER A 171 -9.63 9.24 21.76
C SER A 171 -8.23 9.41 21.15
N ARG A 172 -7.56 10.53 21.45
CA ARG A 172 -6.17 10.74 21.02
C ARG A 172 -5.24 9.63 21.54
N GLU A 173 -5.49 9.17 22.76
CA GLU A 173 -4.75 8.07 23.39
C GLU A 173 -4.86 6.77 22.58
N TYR A 174 -6.07 6.43 22.09
CA TYR A 174 -6.26 5.28 21.21
C TYR A 174 -5.38 5.34 19.95
N GLY A 175 -5.39 6.48 19.26
CA GLY A 175 -4.56 6.68 18.09
C GLY A 175 -3.05 6.59 18.38
N MET A 176 -2.61 7.05 19.55
CA MET A 176 -1.22 6.94 19.99
C MET A 176 -0.82 5.47 20.25
N HIS A 177 -1.69 4.66 20.85
CA HIS A 177 -1.42 3.23 21.07
C HIS A 177 -1.34 2.40 19.80
N LEU A 178 -1.90 2.88 18.68
CA LEU A 178 -1.81 2.20 17.39
C LEU A 178 -0.48 2.43 16.64
N ARG A 179 0.41 3.24 17.18
CA ARG A 179 1.73 3.52 16.58
C ARG A 179 2.65 2.32 16.70
N LEU A 180 2.70 1.45 15.69
CA LEU A 180 3.63 0.33 15.66
C LEU A 180 5.05 0.77 15.27
N LEU A 181 5.17 1.86 14.50
CA LEU A 181 6.45 2.49 14.18
C LEU A 181 6.46 3.93 14.68
N LYS A 182 7.63 4.47 15.00
CA LYS A 182 7.79 5.82 15.59
C LYS A 182 7.21 6.94 14.71
N ASP A 183 7.28 6.75 13.38
CA ASP A 183 6.85 7.76 12.40
C ASP A 183 5.35 7.66 12.06
N TRP A 184 4.62 6.76 12.72
CA TRP A 184 3.18 6.66 12.55
C TRP A 184 2.45 7.77 13.32
N ILE A 185 2.04 8.80 12.61
CA ILE A 185 1.15 9.83 13.14
C ILE A 185 -0.24 9.57 12.56
N LEU A 186 -1.06 8.85 13.31
CA LEU A 186 -2.40 8.43 12.88
C LEU A 186 -3.50 9.38 13.38
N VAL A 187 -3.20 10.18 14.38
CA VAL A 187 -4.05 11.23 14.95
C VAL A 187 -3.18 12.35 15.51
N LEU A 188 -3.70 13.59 15.53
CA LEU A 188 -3.07 14.79 16.11
C LEU A 188 -3.87 15.34 17.31
#